data_731b7cf3af7cfe90f59d98da6eb30846
#
_entry.id   731b7cf3af7cfe90f59d98da6eb30846
#
_cell.length_a   1.000
_cell.length_b   1.000
_cell.length_c   1.000
_cell.angle_alpha   90.00
_cell.angle_beta   90.00
_cell.angle_gamma   90.00
#
_symmetry.space_group_name_H-M   'P 1'
#
loop_
_entity.id
_entity.type
_entity.pdbx_description
1 polymer ?
#
loop_
_entity_poly.entity_id
_entity_poly.type
_entity_poly.pdbx_seq_one_letter_code
_entity_poly.pdbx_strand_id
1 'polypeptide(L)'
;MRFVNRLLRVVLATLISFTSLALIAQTPAAAADGDLDTSFSDDGWIVVDSHSSGEDGIWDTAIDGSGKIITAGWWNNNGSPNNWSWQMLRYTAAGECTAAETFDGNCGTGQWFSTAADVATEVMIDANGKYVHVGYADANGGTDFDCVVYRTNPTTGWKGSGSSFSDGADTSFSGDGKFVATFGAEHEYCRAGAIDADGKIVIAGYLKNSGSDWDAIIGRVNADGTWDTSFSSDGKYQLSFDQDDVFQDIAIQTDGKIVAVGTSDYGHTEGDILVARFTTAGALDTTFGGGDGWVRTDFENQDNGFGVELQSNGKIVVVGVCDVANEGGGDDGLVARFTTAGVLDTTFSGDGKICQDHGGSTETYWDLVIQ
;
A
#
# COMPACT_ATOMS: atom_id res chain seq x y z
N MET A 1 24.97 8.25 14.83
CA MET A 1 24.93 7.93 16.28
C MET A 1 24.45 6.49 16.38
N ARG A 2 25.30 5.58 16.80
CA ARG A 2 25.00 4.13 16.82
C ARG A 2 24.13 3.81 18.02
N PHE A 3 22.97 3.21 17.84
CA PHE A 3 22.22 2.54 18.91
C PHE A 3 22.52 1.05 18.88
N VAL A 4 23.14 0.59 19.97
CA VAL A 4 23.51 -0.83 20.19
C VAL A 4 22.34 -1.48 20.90
N ASN A 5 21.71 -2.48 20.30
CA ASN A 5 20.74 -3.35 20.96
C ASN A 5 21.49 -4.30 21.93
N ARG A 6 21.17 -4.21 23.21
CA ARG A 6 21.61 -5.15 24.23
C ARG A 6 20.68 -6.34 24.32
N LEU A 7 21.12 -7.48 23.82
CA LEU A 7 20.52 -8.78 24.19
C LEU A 7 21.08 -9.23 25.55
N LEU A 8 20.15 -9.46 26.47
CA LEU A 8 20.45 -10.01 27.80
C LEU A 8 20.74 -11.52 27.68
N ARG A 9 22.01 -11.93 27.92
CA ARG A 9 22.40 -13.33 28.05
C ARG A 9 22.25 -13.76 29.50
N VAL A 10 21.41 -14.74 29.78
CA VAL A 10 21.45 -15.50 31.05
C VAL A 10 22.34 -16.69 30.83
N VAL A 11 23.45 -16.72 31.57
CA VAL A 11 24.37 -17.89 31.64
C VAL A 11 23.96 -18.70 32.85
N LEU A 12 23.49 -19.92 32.63
CA LEU A 12 23.39 -20.92 33.70
C LEU A 12 24.53 -21.93 33.52
N ALA A 13 25.48 -21.92 34.44
CA ALA A 13 26.57 -22.86 34.47
C ALA A 13 26.18 -24.10 35.26
N THR A 14 26.19 -25.28 34.64
CA THR A 14 26.25 -26.59 35.32
C THR A 14 27.37 -27.38 34.74
N LEU A 15 28.38 -27.66 35.57
CA LEU A 15 29.51 -28.54 35.25
C LEU A 15 29.02 -30.01 35.21
N ILE A 16 29.13 -30.67 34.07
CA ILE A 16 29.22 -32.13 33.99
C ILE A 16 30.32 -32.49 33.00
N SER A 17 31.36 -33.14 33.52
CA SER A 17 32.52 -33.65 32.78
C SER A 17 32.12 -34.93 32.03
N PHE A 18 32.11 -34.87 30.69
CA PHE A 18 32.28 -36.07 29.86
C PHE A 18 32.98 -35.68 28.56
N THR A 19 33.94 -36.50 28.17
CA THR A 19 34.67 -36.40 26.91
C THR A 19 33.73 -36.35 25.74
N SER A 20 33.55 -35.19 25.12
CA SER A 20 32.67 -34.98 23.99
C SER A 20 33.45 -34.61 22.76
N LEU A 21 33.18 -35.35 21.73
CA LEU A 21 33.37 -34.97 20.36
C LEU A 21 32.81 -33.54 20.19
N ALA A 22 33.68 -32.57 19.95
CA ALA A 22 33.22 -31.19 19.70
C ALA A 22 32.47 -31.17 18.37
N LEU A 23 31.15 -31.25 18.45
CA LEU A 23 30.30 -30.78 17.38
C LEU A 23 30.42 -29.25 17.38
N ILE A 24 31.22 -28.70 16.49
CA ILE A 24 31.23 -27.26 16.23
C ILE A 24 29.86 -26.97 15.65
N ALA A 25 28.92 -26.53 16.47
CA ALA A 25 27.74 -25.87 15.98
C ALA A 25 28.26 -24.62 15.27
N GLN A 26 28.26 -24.65 13.96
CA GLN A 26 28.41 -23.44 13.18
C GLN A 26 27.21 -22.55 13.55
N THR A 27 27.45 -21.46 14.25
CA THR A 27 26.50 -20.38 14.30
C THR A 27 26.32 -19.94 12.85
N PRO A 28 25.11 -19.91 12.31
CA PRO A 28 24.93 -19.34 10.99
C PRO A 28 25.60 -17.96 10.99
N ALA A 29 26.41 -17.71 10.00
CA ALA A 29 27.00 -16.40 9.79
C ALA A 29 25.81 -15.42 9.72
N ALA A 30 25.83 -14.36 10.52
CA ALA A 30 24.86 -13.31 10.36
C ALA A 30 25.01 -12.81 8.91
N ALA A 31 23.91 -12.78 8.16
CA ALA A 31 23.89 -12.22 6.83
C ALA A 31 24.48 -10.80 6.88
N ALA A 32 25.29 -10.44 5.90
CA ALA A 32 25.77 -9.07 5.76
C ALA A 32 24.59 -8.17 5.36
N ASP A 33 24.70 -6.88 5.65
CA ASP A 33 23.68 -5.92 5.20
C ASP A 33 23.53 -6.02 3.68
N GLY A 34 22.31 -6.34 3.20
CA GLY A 34 22.01 -6.56 1.78
C GLY A 34 22.06 -8.02 1.31
N ASP A 35 22.48 -8.98 2.15
CA ASP A 35 22.35 -10.40 1.85
C ASP A 35 20.91 -10.88 2.11
N LEU A 36 20.44 -11.84 1.33
CA LEU A 36 19.16 -12.51 1.56
C LEU A 36 19.18 -13.25 2.91
N ASP A 37 18.12 -13.10 3.68
CA ASP A 37 17.93 -13.87 4.91
C ASP A 37 17.51 -15.30 4.58
N THR A 38 18.48 -16.21 4.53
CA THR A 38 18.23 -17.63 4.22
C THR A 38 17.46 -18.39 5.31
N SER A 39 17.11 -17.74 6.43
CA SER A 39 16.14 -18.30 7.38
C SER A 39 14.69 -18.10 6.94
N PHE A 40 14.48 -17.25 5.94
CA PHE A 40 13.20 -17.04 5.28
C PHE A 40 13.11 -17.97 4.05
N SER A 41 12.18 -18.93 4.06
CA SER A 41 11.93 -19.87 2.96
C SER A 41 13.16 -20.64 2.42
N ASP A 42 14.14 -20.92 3.32
CA ASP A 42 15.42 -21.62 3.03
C ASP A 42 16.41 -20.88 2.12
N ASP A 43 15.97 -19.92 1.31
CA ASP A 43 16.81 -19.18 0.35
C ASP A 43 16.63 -17.65 0.40
N GLY A 44 15.73 -17.16 1.28
CA GLY A 44 15.51 -15.73 1.50
C GLY A 44 14.46 -15.10 0.59
N TRP A 45 13.77 -15.90 -0.22
CA TRP A 45 12.73 -15.38 -1.12
C TRP A 45 11.62 -16.41 -1.39
N ILE A 46 10.45 -15.95 -1.78
CA ILE A 46 9.32 -16.79 -2.19
C ILE A 46 8.87 -16.34 -3.58
N VAL A 47 8.76 -17.28 -4.48
CA VAL A 47 8.03 -17.07 -5.74
C VAL A 47 6.63 -17.66 -5.57
N VAL A 48 5.64 -16.85 -5.80
CA VAL A 48 4.25 -17.28 -5.82
C VAL A 48 3.81 -17.39 -7.25
N ASP A 49 3.49 -18.62 -7.64
CA ASP A 49 2.77 -18.90 -8.87
C ASP A 49 1.42 -19.47 -8.45
N SER A 50 0.41 -18.63 -8.37
CA SER A 50 -0.91 -19.04 -7.92
C SER A 50 -1.63 -19.89 -8.96
N HIS A 51 -1.22 -19.80 -10.24
CA HIS A 51 -1.81 -20.57 -11.34
C HIS A 51 -0.82 -20.72 -12.50
N SER A 52 -0.69 -21.92 -13.00
CA SER A 52 0.29 -22.36 -14.02
C SER A 52 0.20 -21.70 -15.40
N SER A 53 -0.62 -20.68 -15.61
CA SER A 53 -0.84 -20.07 -16.94
C SER A 53 -1.18 -18.58 -16.96
N GLY A 54 -1.06 -17.86 -15.84
CA GLY A 54 -1.41 -16.44 -15.74
C GLY A 54 -0.29 -15.59 -15.16
N GLU A 55 -0.47 -14.29 -15.18
CA GLU A 55 0.36 -13.32 -14.48
C GLU A 55 -0.23 -13.08 -13.10
N ASP A 56 0.60 -12.99 -12.07
CA ASP A 56 0.25 -12.67 -10.70
C ASP A 56 1.05 -11.45 -10.26
N GLY A 57 0.47 -10.60 -9.42
CA GLY A 57 1.13 -9.43 -8.89
C GLY A 57 0.80 -9.20 -7.42
N ILE A 58 1.81 -8.83 -6.64
CA ILE A 58 1.65 -8.32 -5.28
C ILE A 58 1.90 -6.82 -5.34
N TRP A 59 0.96 -6.04 -4.81
CA TRP A 59 1.08 -4.59 -4.72
C TRP A 59 1.58 -4.15 -3.35
N ASP A 60 1.12 -4.81 -2.29
CA ASP A 60 1.45 -4.39 -0.93
C ASP A 60 1.55 -5.56 0.04
N THR A 61 2.26 -5.34 1.16
CA THR A 61 2.48 -6.33 2.23
C THR A 61 2.41 -5.70 3.61
N ALA A 62 1.81 -6.42 4.56
CA ALA A 62 1.81 -6.06 5.97
C ALA A 62 2.31 -7.22 6.84
N ILE A 63 2.88 -6.89 8.00
CA ILE A 63 3.33 -7.90 8.99
C ILE A 63 2.47 -7.76 10.24
N ASP A 64 1.78 -8.86 10.63
CA ASP A 64 0.95 -8.86 11.83
C ASP A 64 1.77 -8.97 13.13
N GLY A 65 1.08 -8.76 14.26
CA GLY A 65 1.71 -8.83 15.59
C GLY A 65 2.31 -10.19 15.97
N SER A 66 2.08 -11.24 15.18
CA SER A 66 2.71 -12.56 15.31
C SER A 66 3.84 -12.79 14.31
N GLY A 67 4.17 -11.82 13.49
CA GLY A 67 5.20 -11.87 12.46
C GLY A 67 4.75 -12.54 11.16
N LYS A 68 3.45 -12.78 10.98
CA LYS A 68 2.93 -13.30 9.70
C LYS A 68 2.94 -12.20 8.65
N ILE A 69 3.24 -12.59 7.42
CA ILE A 69 3.24 -11.71 6.26
C ILE A 69 1.92 -11.88 5.52
N ILE A 70 1.21 -10.78 5.34
CA ILE A 70 -0.05 -10.68 4.61
C ILE A 70 0.20 -9.87 3.35
N THR A 71 -0.34 -10.29 2.22
CA THR A 71 -0.18 -9.56 0.95
C THR A 71 -1.52 -9.12 0.37
N ALA A 72 -1.49 -8.06 -0.41
CA ALA A 72 -2.54 -7.63 -1.31
C ALA A 72 -2.04 -7.64 -2.75
N GLY A 73 -2.89 -8.04 -3.68
CA GLY A 73 -2.51 -8.13 -5.09
C GLY A 73 -3.61 -8.65 -5.99
N TRP A 74 -3.19 -9.21 -7.10
CA TRP A 74 -4.09 -9.78 -8.11
C TRP A 74 -3.49 -11.03 -8.74
N TRP A 75 -4.33 -11.86 -9.31
CA TRP A 75 -3.93 -13.00 -10.12
C TRP A 75 -4.86 -13.15 -11.31
N ASN A 76 -4.32 -13.66 -12.43
CA ASN A 76 -5.08 -13.87 -13.65
C ASN A 76 -5.52 -15.32 -13.74
N ASN A 77 -6.83 -15.55 -13.67
CA ASN A 77 -7.43 -16.89 -13.56
C ASN A 77 -7.30 -17.76 -14.82
N ASN A 78 -7.10 -17.21 -16.01
CA ASN A 78 -7.14 -18.00 -17.25
C ASN A 78 -6.34 -17.43 -18.43
N GLY A 79 -5.42 -16.51 -18.17
CA GLY A 79 -4.67 -15.84 -19.23
C GLY A 79 -5.49 -14.86 -20.08
N SER A 80 -6.71 -14.54 -19.67
CA SER A 80 -7.51 -13.49 -20.32
C SER A 80 -7.10 -12.12 -19.77
N PRO A 81 -6.83 -11.12 -20.60
CA PRO A 81 -6.28 -9.84 -20.15
C PRO A 81 -7.23 -9.01 -19.24
N ASN A 82 -8.45 -9.44 -19.01
CA ASN A 82 -9.45 -8.72 -18.24
C ASN A 82 -10.11 -9.59 -17.15
N ASN A 83 -9.47 -10.67 -16.71
CA ASN A 83 -10.03 -11.57 -15.70
C ASN A 83 -9.06 -11.69 -14.52
N TRP A 84 -8.81 -10.55 -13.88
CA TRP A 84 -8.02 -10.48 -12.67
C TRP A 84 -8.90 -10.71 -11.45
N SER A 85 -8.37 -11.38 -10.47
CA SER A 85 -9.04 -11.64 -9.20
C SER A 85 -8.20 -11.12 -8.07
N TRP A 86 -8.85 -10.63 -7.04
CA TRP A 86 -8.20 -10.14 -5.84
C TRP A 86 -7.39 -11.26 -5.19
N GLN A 87 -6.10 -11.03 -4.97
CA GLN A 87 -5.21 -11.97 -4.31
C GLN A 87 -4.86 -11.49 -2.90
N MET A 88 -5.02 -12.39 -1.95
CA MET A 88 -4.57 -12.22 -0.58
C MET A 88 -3.82 -13.48 -0.17
N LEU A 89 -2.55 -13.34 0.22
CA LEU A 89 -1.71 -14.44 0.67
C LEU A 89 -1.33 -14.22 2.13
N ARG A 90 -1.08 -15.30 2.84
CA ARG A 90 -0.58 -15.24 4.21
C ARG A 90 0.51 -16.29 4.43
N TYR A 91 1.65 -15.83 4.94
CA TYR A 91 2.81 -16.64 5.25
C TYR A 91 3.15 -16.56 6.73
N THR A 92 3.83 -17.58 7.24
CA THR A 92 4.51 -17.49 8.55
C THR A 92 5.65 -16.48 8.49
N ALA A 93 6.19 -16.10 9.66
CA ALA A 93 7.40 -15.26 9.75
C ALA A 93 8.63 -15.90 9.08
N ALA A 94 8.63 -17.21 8.88
CA ALA A 94 9.68 -17.94 8.17
C ALA A 94 9.43 -18.07 6.66
N GLY A 95 8.41 -17.40 6.12
CA GLY A 95 8.05 -17.50 4.72
C GLY A 95 7.35 -18.79 4.32
N GLU A 96 6.90 -19.59 5.30
CA GLU A 96 6.26 -20.86 5.03
C GLU A 96 4.74 -20.69 4.86
N CYS A 97 4.19 -21.48 3.97
CA CYS A 97 2.77 -21.69 3.86
C CYS A 97 2.38 -22.99 4.51
N THR A 98 1.81 -22.93 5.69
CA THR A 98 1.37 -24.10 6.43
C THR A 98 -0.10 -24.40 6.18
N ALA A 99 -0.58 -25.58 6.56
CA ALA A 99 -2.00 -25.94 6.48
C ALA A 99 -2.93 -24.98 7.26
N ALA A 100 -2.39 -24.23 8.24
CA ALA A 100 -3.11 -23.19 8.97
C ALA A 100 -3.19 -21.85 8.18
N GLU A 101 -2.31 -21.68 7.21
CA GLU A 101 -2.22 -20.52 6.33
C GLU A 101 -2.80 -20.80 4.94
N THR A 102 -3.10 -22.07 4.64
CA THR A 102 -3.56 -22.49 3.33
C THR A 102 -5.06 -22.33 3.15
N PHE A 103 -5.39 -22.07 1.92
CA PHE A 103 -6.71 -22.15 1.35
C PHE A 103 -6.70 -23.29 0.31
N ASP A 104 -7.52 -24.33 0.50
CA ASP A 104 -7.56 -25.51 -0.37
C ASP A 104 -6.16 -26.12 -0.73
N GLY A 105 -5.17 -25.98 0.18
CA GLY A 105 -3.83 -26.51 -0.04
C GLY A 105 -2.85 -25.52 -0.71
N ASN A 106 -3.27 -24.30 -1.04
CA ASN A 106 -2.45 -23.23 -1.57
C ASN A 106 -2.31 -22.07 -0.56
N CYS A 107 -1.23 -21.31 -0.61
CA CYS A 107 -0.94 -20.22 0.32
C CYS A 107 -1.85 -19.01 0.22
N GLY A 108 -2.74 -18.97 -0.73
CA GLY A 108 -3.54 -17.82 -1.04
C GLY A 108 -4.97 -18.09 -1.37
N THR A 109 -5.75 -17.05 -1.34
CA THR A 109 -7.09 -17.01 -1.88
C THR A 109 -7.15 -16.01 -3.01
N GLY A 110 -7.58 -16.45 -4.17
CA GLY A 110 -8.22 -15.55 -5.10
C GLY A 110 -9.65 -15.32 -4.61
N GLN A 111 -10.04 -14.10 -4.37
CA GLN A 111 -11.43 -13.75 -4.11
C GLN A 111 -11.98 -13.05 -5.34
N TRP A 112 -13.16 -13.44 -5.74
CA TRP A 112 -13.83 -12.86 -6.89
C TRP A 112 -14.96 -12.00 -6.38
N PHE A 113 -14.87 -10.70 -6.59
CA PHE A 113 -16.02 -9.82 -6.37
C PHE A 113 -16.98 -9.92 -7.54
N SER A 114 -16.44 -10.24 -8.73
CA SER A 114 -17.23 -10.31 -9.96
C SER A 114 -16.58 -11.24 -11.00
N THR A 115 -17.09 -11.21 -12.22
CA THR A 115 -16.50 -11.85 -13.40
C THR A 115 -15.56 -10.92 -14.18
N ALA A 116 -15.36 -9.70 -13.68
CA ALA A 116 -14.46 -8.69 -14.24
C ALA A 116 -13.15 -8.59 -13.43
N ALA A 117 -12.31 -7.63 -13.75
CA ALA A 117 -11.02 -7.44 -13.07
C ALA A 117 -11.20 -6.87 -11.66
N ASP A 118 -10.69 -7.57 -10.66
CA ASP A 118 -10.67 -7.17 -9.27
C ASP A 118 -9.21 -7.08 -8.80
N VAL A 119 -8.82 -6.03 -8.09
CA VAL A 119 -7.43 -5.81 -7.64
C VAL A 119 -7.40 -5.32 -6.20
N ALA A 120 -6.64 -6.00 -5.32
CA ALA A 120 -6.26 -5.47 -4.02
C ALA A 120 -4.98 -4.63 -4.19
N THR A 121 -5.02 -3.39 -3.76
CA THR A 121 -3.90 -2.44 -3.90
C THR A 121 -3.15 -2.20 -2.60
N GLU A 122 -3.83 -2.43 -1.45
CA GLU A 122 -3.30 -2.10 -0.13
C GLU A 122 -3.73 -3.15 0.89
N VAL A 123 -2.88 -3.45 1.88
CA VAL A 123 -3.22 -4.26 3.05
C VAL A 123 -2.74 -3.62 4.34
N MET A 124 -3.61 -3.52 5.32
CA MET A 124 -3.35 -2.96 6.63
C MET A 124 -3.77 -3.92 7.73
N ILE A 125 -3.26 -3.70 8.94
CA ILE A 125 -3.65 -4.45 10.13
C ILE A 125 -4.22 -3.48 11.15
N ASP A 126 -5.49 -3.68 11.53
CA ASP A 126 -6.13 -2.82 12.53
C ASP A 126 -5.61 -3.11 13.96
N ALA A 127 -5.95 -2.26 14.91
CA ALA A 127 -5.54 -2.39 16.31
C ALA A 127 -6.03 -3.70 16.98
N ASN A 128 -6.99 -4.40 16.39
CA ASN A 128 -7.51 -5.68 16.84
C ASN A 128 -6.86 -6.86 16.12
N GLY A 129 -5.88 -6.60 15.27
CA GLY A 129 -5.17 -7.59 14.46
C GLY A 129 -5.98 -8.13 13.28
N LYS A 130 -7.06 -7.44 12.87
CA LYS A 130 -7.82 -7.79 11.67
C LYS A 130 -7.12 -7.25 10.44
N TYR A 131 -7.22 -7.98 9.34
CA TYR A 131 -6.62 -7.56 8.07
C TYR A 131 -7.64 -6.75 7.27
N VAL A 132 -7.25 -5.57 6.86
CA VAL A 132 -8.04 -4.62 6.07
C VAL A 132 -7.38 -4.48 4.71
N HIS A 133 -8.09 -4.84 3.67
CA HIS A 133 -7.63 -4.69 2.29
C HIS A 133 -8.43 -3.59 1.62
N VAL A 134 -7.76 -2.80 0.80
CA VAL A 134 -8.35 -1.78 -0.05
C VAL A 134 -8.04 -2.10 -1.50
N GLY A 135 -8.90 -1.68 -2.40
CA GLY A 135 -8.70 -1.83 -3.83
C GLY A 135 -9.96 -1.50 -4.60
N TYR A 136 -10.13 -2.11 -5.76
CA TYR A 136 -11.28 -1.89 -6.62
C TYR A 136 -11.78 -3.20 -7.23
N ALA A 137 -13.07 -3.23 -7.52
CA ALA A 137 -13.74 -4.40 -8.09
C ALA A 137 -15.01 -3.99 -8.83
N ASP A 138 -15.46 -4.80 -9.79
CA ASP A 138 -16.83 -4.73 -10.28
C ASP A 138 -17.78 -5.34 -9.23
N ALA A 139 -18.09 -4.57 -8.19
CA ALA A 139 -18.81 -5.07 -7.01
C ALA A 139 -20.32 -5.20 -7.24
N ASN A 140 -20.85 -4.60 -8.30
CA ASN A 140 -22.29 -4.53 -8.60
C ASN A 140 -22.72 -5.42 -9.78
N GLY A 141 -21.78 -6.15 -10.41
CA GLY A 141 -22.04 -7.04 -11.55
C GLY A 141 -22.36 -6.29 -12.84
N GLY A 142 -21.88 -5.05 -12.94
CA GLY A 142 -21.96 -4.19 -14.11
C GLY A 142 -20.72 -4.26 -14.99
N THR A 143 -20.28 -3.13 -15.44
CA THR A 143 -19.00 -2.93 -16.15
C THR A 143 -18.15 -1.88 -15.42
N ASP A 144 -18.63 -1.42 -14.27
CA ASP A 144 -18.09 -0.29 -13.52
C ASP A 144 -17.28 -0.79 -12.33
N PHE A 145 -16.12 -0.23 -12.13
CA PHE A 145 -15.31 -0.53 -10.93
C PHE A 145 -15.74 0.37 -9.78
N ASP A 146 -15.91 -0.24 -8.62
CA ASP A 146 -16.13 0.46 -7.35
C ASP A 146 -14.91 0.31 -6.45
N CYS A 147 -14.62 1.30 -5.61
CA CYS A 147 -13.72 1.14 -4.49
C CYS A 147 -14.26 0.11 -3.50
N VAL A 148 -13.42 -0.79 -3.02
CA VAL A 148 -13.81 -1.82 -2.06
C VAL A 148 -12.86 -1.81 -0.87
N VAL A 149 -13.45 -1.87 0.33
CA VAL A 149 -12.73 -2.17 1.57
C VAL A 149 -13.22 -3.52 2.07
N TYR A 150 -12.29 -4.45 2.28
CA TYR A 150 -12.62 -5.78 2.77
C TYR A 150 -11.87 -6.08 4.06
N ARG A 151 -12.58 -6.49 5.12
CA ARG A 151 -11.98 -6.81 6.41
C ARG A 151 -12.17 -8.27 6.78
N THR A 152 -11.08 -8.91 7.19
CA THR A 152 -11.04 -10.32 7.56
C THR A 152 -10.55 -10.53 8.99
N ASN A 153 -10.97 -11.64 9.59
CA ASN A 153 -10.50 -12.08 10.90
C ASN A 153 -9.26 -12.96 10.76
N PRO A 154 -8.17 -12.70 11.50
CA PRO A 154 -6.94 -13.49 11.41
C PRO A 154 -7.11 -14.92 11.97
N THR A 155 -8.12 -15.18 12.82
CA THR A 155 -8.26 -16.42 13.61
C THR A 155 -9.30 -17.40 13.08
N THR A 156 -10.28 -16.97 12.29
CA THR A 156 -11.39 -17.83 11.83
C THR A 156 -11.05 -18.66 10.60
N GLY A 157 -9.81 -18.58 10.17
CA GLY A 157 -9.29 -19.34 9.04
C GLY A 157 -9.83 -18.81 7.70
N TRP A 158 -8.93 -18.52 6.84
CA TRP A 158 -9.22 -18.29 5.44
C TRP A 158 -9.68 -19.63 4.83
N LYS A 159 -10.95 -19.94 4.94
CA LYS A 159 -11.52 -21.17 4.40
C LYS A 159 -12.54 -20.80 3.33
N GLY A 160 -12.14 -20.62 2.11
CA GLY A 160 -13.02 -20.49 0.98
C GLY A 160 -12.67 -21.53 -0.06
N SER A 161 -13.54 -22.45 -0.29
CA SER A 161 -13.57 -23.21 -1.52
C SER A 161 -14.54 -22.53 -2.46
N GLY A 162 -14.02 -21.82 -3.47
CA GLY A 162 -14.84 -21.20 -4.52
C GLY A 162 -15.51 -19.87 -4.11
N SER A 163 -15.96 -19.14 -5.05
CA SER A 163 -16.70 -17.88 -5.17
C SER A 163 -17.48 -17.26 -3.99
N SER A 164 -17.10 -17.48 -2.73
CA SER A 164 -17.83 -16.94 -1.57
C SER A 164 -16.89 -16.26 -0.58
N PHE A 165 -17.07 -14.96 -0.41
CA PHE A 165 -16.43 -14.12 0.61
C PHE A 165 -16.73 -14.48 2.06
N SER A 166 -17.61 -15.49 2.32
CA SER A 166 -18.16 -15.73 3.64
C SER A 166 -17.19 -16.32 4.66
N ASP A 167 -16.10 -16.93 4.21
CA ASP A 167 -15.19 -17.63 5.10
C ASP A 167 -13.98 -16.74 5.45
N GLY A 168 -13.91 -16.30 6.70
CA GLY A 168 -12.91 -15.37 7.21
C GLY A 168 -13.32 -13.91 7.22
N ALA A 169 -14.42 -13.54 6.56
CA ALA A 169 -14.96 -12.19 6.61
C ALA A 169 -15.28 -11.72 8.03
N ASP A 170 -14.96 -10.50 8.34
CA ASP A 170 -15.40 -9.89 9.60
C ASP A 170 -16.81 -9.33 9.47
N THR A 171 -17.82 -10.11 9.80
CA THR A 171 -19.23 -9.70 9.70
C THR A 171 -19.62 -8.54 10.60
N SER A 172 -18.74 -8.07 11.50
CA SER A 172 -18.94 -6.83 12.25
C SER A 172 -18.63 -5.57 11.42
N PHE A 173 -18.03 -5.77 10.22
CA PHE A 173 -17.76 -4.73 9.25
C PHE A 173 -18.77 -4.84 8.11
N SER A 174 -19.60 -3.82 7.91
CA SER A 174 -20.64 -3.75 6.86
C SER A 174 -21.63 -4.94 6.82
N GLY A 175 -21.62 -5.83 7.84
CA GLY A 175 -22.50 -6.99 7.91
C GLY A 175 -21.98 -8.26 7.23
N ASP A 176 -21.10 -8.13 6.24
CA ASP A 176 -20.51 -9.23 5.46
C ASP A 176 -18.99 -9.15 5.30
N GLY A 177 -18.36 -8.19 5.96
CA GLY A 177 -16.93 -7.94 5.84
C GLY A 177 -16.52 -7.05 4.68
N LYS A 178 -17.45 -6.66 3.81
CA LYS A 178 -17.20 -5.90 2.60
C LYS A 178 -17.95 -4.57 2.60
N PHE A 179 -17.23 -3.49 2.35
CA PHE A 179 -17.81 -2.18 2.11
C PHE A 179 -17.50 -1.73 0.68
N VAL A 180 -18.54 -1.51 -0.10
CA VAL A 180 -18.44 -0.93 -1.45
C VAL A 180 -18.52 0.58 -1.30
N ALA A 181 -17.41 1.25 -1.56
CA ALA A 181 -17.22 2.67 -1.34
C ALA A 181 -17.47 3.43 -2.65
N THR A 182 -18.73 3.65 -2.99
CA THR A 182 -19.07 4.40 -4.21
C THR A 182 -19.00 5.90 -4.00
N PHE A 183 -18.34 6.61 -4.91
CA PHE A 183 -18.28 8.07 -4.99
C PHE A 183 -19.31 8.63 -5.97
N GLY A 184 -20.02 7.77 -6.70
CA GLY A 184 -21.13 8.14 -7.57
C GLY A 184 -20.77 8.38 -9.03
N ALA A 185 -19.61 7.88 -9.46
CA ALA A 185 -19.12 7.93 -10.84
C ALA A 185 -19.31 6.60 -11.59
N GLU A 186 -18.80 6.50 -12.82
CA GLU A 186 -18.85 5.29 -13.64
C GLU A 186 -17.78 4.29 -13.20
N HIS A 187 -16.58 4.76 -12.81
CA HIS A 187 -15.51 3.92 -12.32
C HIS A 187 -14.79 4.60 -11.17
N GLU A 188 -14.56 3.87 -10.08
CA GLU A 188 -13.74 4.29 -8.97
C GLU A 188 -12.59 3.30 -8.74
N TYR A 189 -11.38 3.82 -8.60
CA TYR A 189 -10.17 3.05 -8.39
C TYR A 189 -9.51 3.47 -7.08
N CYS A 190 -9.70 2.72 -5.99
CA CYS A 190 -8.92 2.94 -4.78
C CYS A 190 -7.53 2.35 -4.93
N ARG A 191 -6.52 3.16 -4.62
CA ARG A 191 -5.10 2.84 -4.76
C ARG A 191 -4.41 2.68 -3.42
N ALA A 192 -4.85 3.44 -2.41
CA ALA A 192 -4.23 3.51 -1.11
C ALA A 192 -5.24 3.45 0.03
N GLY A 193 -4.77 3.05 1.19
CA GLY A 193 -5.52 3.01 2.45
C GLY A 193 -4.64 3.34 3.65
N ALA A 194 -5.24 3.90 4.69
CA ALA A 194 -4.59 4.07 5.99
C ALA A 194 -5.62 3.97 7.12
N ILE A 195 -5.22 3.45 8.28
CA ILE A 195 -6.09 3.37 9.45
C ILE A 195 -5.72 4.47 10.42
N ASP A 196 -6.68 5.32 10.79
CA ASP A 196 -6.44 6.40 11.75
C ASP A 196 -6.43 5.89 13.21
N ALA A 197 -6.11 6.78 14.15
CA ALA A 197 -6.02 6.44 15.58
C ALA A 197 -7.35 5.99 16.19
N ASP A 198 -8.47 6.32 15.57
CA ASP A 198 -9.82 5.93 15.98
C ASP A 198 -10.27 4.61 15.33
N GLY A 199 -9.42 3.98 14.51
CA GLY A 199 -9.70 2.76 13.77
C GLY A 199 -10.58 2.98 12.54
N LYS A 200 -10.72 4.21 12.08
CA LYS A 200 -11.38 4.52 10.82
C LYS A 200 -10.42 4.32 9.67
N ILE A 201 -10.95 3.93 8.52
CA ILE A 201 -10.18 3.61 7.34
C ILE A 201 -10.29 4.79 6.36
N VAL A 202 -9.17 5.42 6.06
CA VAL A 202 -9.05 6.40 4.98
C VAL A 202 -8.70 5.66 3.71
N ILE A 203 -9.38 5.98 2.62
CA ILE A 203 -9.13 5.42 1.29
C ILE A 203 -8.90 6.56 0.31
N ALA A 204 -8.01 6.35 -0.66
CA ALA A 204 -7.73 7.32 -1.70
C ALA A 204 -7.48 6.66 -3.06
N GLY A 205 -7.64 7.43 -4.12
CA GLY A 205 -7.48 6.97 -5.47
C GLY A 205 -8.02 7.97 -6.47
N TYR A 206 -8.75 7.51 -7.46
CA TYR A 206 -9.35 8.36 -8.48
C TYR A 206 -10.67 7.77 -8.99
N LEU A 207 -11.50 8.62 -9.57
CA LEU A 207 -12.72 8.25 -10.24
C LEU A 207 -12.73 8.77 -11.68
N LYS A 208 -13.47 8.10 -12.55
CA LYS A 208 -13.73 8.54 -13.90
C LYS A 208 -15.15 9.09 -14.01
N ASN A 209 -15.27 10.37 -14.27
CA ASN A 209 -16.55 10.99 -14.58
C ASN A 209 -17.01 10.64 -16.01
N SER A 210 -18.26 10.92 -16.32
CA SER A 210 -18.86 10.76 -17.67
C SER A 210 -18.17 11.61 -18.76
N GLY A 211 -17.27 12.50 -18.38
CA GLY A 211 -16.25 13.11 -19.23
C GLY A 211 -15.13 12.13 -19.56
N SER A 212 -13.98 12.59 -20.02
CA SER A 212 -12.82 11.76 -20.30
C SER A 212 -11.74 11.87 -19.23
N ASP A 213 -11.90 12.77 -18.26
CA ASP A 213 -10.95 13.10 -17.20
C ASP A 213 -11.18 12.31 -15.91
N TRP A 214 -10.12 12.08 -15.20
CA TRP A 214 -10.10 11.43 -13.91
C TRP A 214 -9.94 12.48 -12.81
N ASP A 215 -10.66 12.28 -11.70
CA ASP A 215 -10.57 13.16 -10.54
C ASP A 215 -10.04 12.39 -9.33
N ALA A 216 -9.13 12.99 -8.60
CA ALA A 216 -8.59 12.42 -7.38
C ALA A 216 -9.66 12.37 -6.29
N ILE A 217 -9.76 11.24 -5.58
CA ILE A 217 -10.73 11.01 -4.51
C ILE A 217 -10.06 10.62 -3.21
N ILE A 218 -10.68 11.02 -2.11
CA ILE A 218 -10.37 10.55 -0.77
C ILE A 218 -11.66 10.38 0.02
N GLY A 219 -11.75 9.33 0.82
CA GLY A 219 -12.90 9.09 1.67
C GLY A 219 -12.52 8.46 3.00
N ARG A 220 -13.45 8.50 3.97
CA ARG A 220 -13.24 7.87 5.26
C ARG A 220 -14.41 6.98 5.66
N VAL A 221 -14.07 5.75 6.03
CA VAL A 221 -15.00 4.70 6.44
C VAL A 221 -14.85 4.46 7.95
N ASN A 222 -15.95 4.36 8.66
CA ASN A 222 -15.97 4.01 10.08
C ASN A 222 -15.49 2.56 10.29
N ALA A 223 -15.05 2.26 11.51
CA ALA A 223 -14.63 0.91 11.91
C ALA A 223 -15.74 -0.16 11.77
N ASP A 224 -16.99 0.22 11.60
CA ASP A 224 -18.12 -0.69 11.36
C ASP A 224 -18.44 -0.91 9.87
N GLY A 225 -17.72 -0.25 8.95
CA GLY A 225 -17.96 -0.38 7.51
C GLY A 225 -19.09 0.51 7.00
N THR A 226 -19.28 1.69 7.57
CA THR A 226 -20.18 2.74 7.08
C THR A 226 -19.40 4.00 6.72
N TRP A 227 -19.92 4.85 5.83
CA TRP A 227 -19.30 6.15 5.58
C TRP A 227 -19.21 7.00 6.85
N ASP A 228 -18.06 7.60 7.11
CA ASP A 228 -17.90 8.58 8.18
C ASP A 228 -18.39 9.96 7.73
N THR A 229 -19.65 10.27 7.97
CA THR A 229 -20.26 11.53 7.56
C THR A 229 -19.71 12.77 8.28
N SER A 230 -18.81 12.60 9.27
CA SER A 230 -18.04 13.71 9.84
C SER A 230 -16.86 14.15 8.99
N PHE A 231 -16.48 13.31 8.01
CA PHE A 231 -15.46 13.61 7.02
C PHE A 231 -16.13 14.25 5.79
N SER A 232 -15.78 15.48 5.45
CA SER A 232 -16.32 16.24 4.31
C SER A 232 -17.84 16.25 4.19
N SER A 233 -18.58 16.09 5.30
CA SER A 233 -20.04 16.06 5.42
C SER A 233 -20.78 14.81 4.94
N ASP A 234 -20.18 13.99 4.07
CA ASP A 234 -20.76 12.75 3.53
C ASP A 234 -19.80 11.56 3.50
N GLY A 235 -18.61 11.76 4.04
CA GLY A 235 -17.54 10.74 4.07
C GLY A 235 -16.57 10.81 2.89
N LYS A 236 -16.76 11.73 1.94
CA LYS A 236 -16.08 11.75 0.65
C LYS A 236 -15.60 13.15 0.26
N TYR A 237 -14.49 13.21 -0.46
CA TYR A 237 -14.00 14.44 -1.08
C TYR A 237 -13.41 14.11 -2.46
N GLN A 238 -13.71 14.96 -3.44
CA GLN A 238 -13.18 14.90 -4.80
C GLN A 238 -12.35 16.16 -5.05
N LEU A 239 -11.17 15.98 -5.59
CA LEU A 239 -10.27 17.06 -6.01
C LEU A 239 -10.07 16.97 -7.52
N SER A 240 -10.33 18.07 -8.23
CA SER A 240 -10.20 18.14 -9.69
C SER A 240 -9.58 19.48 -10.09
N PHE A 241 -8.71 19.45 -11.11
CA PHE A 241 -8.07 20.60 -11.72
C PHE A 241 -8.37 20.69 -13.23
N ASP A 242 -9.51 20.14 -13.68
CA ASP A 242 -9.94 20.08 -15.10
C ASP A 242 -9.02 19.22 -16.00
N GLN A 243 -8.22 18.32 -15.41
CA GLN A 243 -7.33 17.36 -16.05
C GLN A 243 -7.41 16.02 -15.32
N ASP A 244 -6.63 15.02 -15.75
CA ASP A 244 -6.54 13.73 -15.08
C ASP A 244 -5.76 13.85 -13.76
N ASP A 245 -6.47 13.88 -12.65
CA ASP A 245 -5.91 13.97 -11.31
C ASP A 245 -6.07 12.64 -10.57
N VAL A 246 -5.01 12.15 -9.96
CA VAL A 246 -5.03 10.87 -9.25
C VAL A 246 -4.30 10.97 -7.93
N PHE A 247 -4.80 10.29 -6.88
CA PHE A 247 -4.02 9.96 -5.70
C PHE A 247 -3.54 8.52 -5.80
N GLN A 248 -2.27 8.30 -5.48
CA GLN A 248 -1.63 6.98 -5.52
C GLN A 248 -1.36 6.45 -4.12
N ASP A 249 -1.06 7.33 -3.15
CA ASP A 249 -0.74 6.93 -1.79
C ASP A 249 -1.14 7.99 -0.76
N ILE A 250 -1.28 7.56 0.52
CA ILE A 250 -1.65 8.42 1.65
C ILE A 250 -0.87 8.09 2.91
N ALA A 251 -0.59 9.12 3.70
CA ALA A 251 -0.03 8.97 5.05
C ALA A 251 -0.79 9.82 6.07
N ILE A 252 -1.03 9.28 7.28
CA ILE A 252 -1.71 10.00 8.36
C ILE A 252 -0.69 10.59 9.32
N GLN A 253 -0.72 11.91 9.50
CA GLN A 253 0.14 12.63 10.43
C GLN A 253 -0.25 12.34 11.90
N THR A 254 0.67 12.56 12.83
CA THR A 254 0.41 12.35 14.27
C THR A 254 -0.71 13.24 14.85
N ASP A 255 -1.05 14.33 14.16
CA ASP A 255 -2.17 15.21 14.50
C ASP A 255 -3.49 14.81 13.81
N GLY A 256 -3.48 13.68 13.09
CA GLY A 256 -4.62 13.11 12.39
C GLY A 256 -4.91 13.75 11.02
N LYS A 257 -4.12 14.72 10.57
CA LYS A 257 -4.22 15.22 9.20
C LYS A 257 -3.73 14.16 8.22
N ILE A 258 -4.26 14.21 7.00
CA ILE A 258 -3.95 13.22 5.97
C ILE A 258 -3.18 13.93 4.85
N VAL A 259 -2.06 13.35 4.48
CA VAL A 259 -1.29 13.74 3.28
C VAL A 259 -1.60 12.73 2.20
N ALA A 260 -2.04 13.19 1.04
CA ALA A 260 -2.27 12.38 -0.15
C ALA A 260 -1.28 12.81 -1.24
N VAL A 261 -0.72 11.83 -1.94
CA VAL A 261 0.26 12.05 -3.00
C VAL A 261 -0.20 11.34 -4.27
N GLY A 262 0.12 11.94 -5.38
CA GLY A 262 -0.15 11.39 -6.70
C GLY A 262 0.28 12.33 -7.80
N THR A 263 -0.53 12.44 -8.85
CA THR A 263 -0.20 13.21 -10.04
C THR A 263 -1.41 14.06 -10.45
N SER A 264 -1.16 15.29 -10.83
CA SER A 264 -2.08 16.14 -11.57
C SER A 264 -1.68 16.11 -13.04
N ASP A 265 -2.67 16.04 -13.95
CA ASP A 265 -2.46 15.85 -15.38
C ASP A 265 -1.84 14.47 -15.71
N TYR A 266 -2.29 13.42 -15.01
CA TYR A 266 -1.78 12.06 -15.13
C TYR A 266 -1.98 11.51 -16.55
N GLY A 267 -0.94 10.86 -17.08
CA GLY A 267 -0.98 10.26 -18.41
C GLY A 267 -0.75 11.23 -19.57
N HIS A 268 -0.50 12.50 -19.28
CA HIS A 268 -0.11 13.53 -20.25
C HIS A 268 1.39 13.84 -20.13
N THR A 269 1.93 14.55 -21.12
CA THR A 269 3.38 14.83 -21.22
C THR A 269 3.89 15.86 -20.21
N GLU A 270 3.02 16.47 -19.42
CA GLU A 270 3.33 17.54 -18.46
C GLU A 270 2.68 17.24 -17.09
N GLY A 271 2.58 15.97 -16.70
CA GLY A 271 2.05 15.57 -15.40
C GLY A 271 2.94 16.06 -14.25
N ASP A 272 2.33 16.69 -13.23
CA ASP A 272 3.00 17.24 -12.06
C ASP A 272 2.77 16.39 -10.81
N ILE A 273 3.76 16.30 -9.92
CA ILE A 273 3.52 15.69 -8.60
C ILE A 273 2.52 16.51 -7.82
N LEU A 274 1.44 15.87 -7.43
CA LEU A 274 0.40 16.42 -6.58
C LEU A 274 0.62 15.97 -5.12
N VAL A 275 0.74 16.92 -4.20
CA VAL A 275 0.71 16.65 -2.76
C VAL A 275 -0.42 17.47 -2.15
N ALA A 276 -1.43 16.83 -1.60
CA ALA A 276 -2.55 17.48 -0.92
C ALA A 276 -2.55 17.13 0.58
N ARG A 277 -2.98 18.07 1.41
CA ARG A 277 -3.20 17.81 2.83
C ARG A 277 -4.62 18.10 3.24
N PHE A 278 -5.22 17.14 3.92
CA PHE A 278 -6.58 17.23 4.44
C PHE A 278 -6.56 17.36 5.97
N THR A 279 -7.49 18.12 6.49
CA THR A 279 -7.77 18.16 7.92
C THR A 279 -8.39 16.85 8.39
N THR A 280 -8.44 16.61 9.69
CA THR A 280 -9.17 15.48 10.29
C THR A 280 -10.66 15.44 9.94
N ALA A 281 -11.23 16.56 9.51
CA ALA A 281 -12.62 16.68 9.06
C ALA A 281 -12.80 16.52 7.54
N GLY A 282 -11.74 16.17 6.79
CA GLY A 282 -11.81 15.91 5.35
C GLY A 282 -11.83 17.14 4.45
N ALA A 283 -11.63 18.33 4.98
CA ALA A 283 -11.44 19.54 4.17
C ALA A 283 -9.97 19.73 3.83
N LEU A 284 -9.65 20.35 2.71
CA LEU A 284 -8.29 20.80 2.41
C LEU A 284 -7.74 21.69 3.53
N ASP A 285 -6.51 21.43 3.95
CA ASP A 285 -5.86 22.19 5.02
C ASP A 285 -5.21 23.45 4.49
N THR A 286 -5.88 24.58 4.64
CA THR A 286 -5.41 25.89 4.17
C THR A 286 -4.14 26.39 4.84
N THR A 287 -3.53 25.65 5.77
CA THR A 287 -2.20 25.93 6.32
C THR A 287 -1.08 25.23 5.52
N PHE A 288 -1.42 24.54 4.43
CA PHE A 288 -0.53 23.80 3.55
C PHE A 288 -0.57 24.40 2.14
N GLY A 289 0.51 24.27 1.38
CA GLY A 289 0.56 24.68 -0.02
C GLY A 289 0.32 26.16 -0.26
N GLY A 290 0.73 27.03 0.69
CA GLY A 290 0.54 28.48 0.52
C GLY A 290 -0.88 28.98 0.78
N GLY A 291 -1.80 28.10 1.20
CA GLY A 291 -3.19 28.45 1.50
C GLY A 291 -4.23 27.63 0.76
N ASP A 292 -3.81 26.84 -0.24
CA ASP A 292 -4.71 26.07 -1.10
C ASP A 292 -5.02 24.65 -0.54
N GLY A 293 -4.15 24.17 0.36
CA GLY A 293 -4.21 22.82 0.91
C GLY A 293 -3.54 21.77 0.03
N TRP A 294 -2.95 22.17 -1.08
CA TRP A 294 -2.22 21.32 -2.01
C TRP A 294 -1.06 22.05 -2.65
N VAL A 295 -0.14 21.29 -3.22
CA VAL A 295 0.95 21.80 -4.09
C VAL A 295 1.05 20.90 -5.31
N ARG A 296 1.32 21.50 -6.45
CA ARG A 296 1.81 20.83 -7.65
C ARG A 296 3.26 21.19 -7.84
N THR A 297 4.07 20.21 -8.17
CA THR A 297 5.51 20.39 -8.33
C THR A 297 5.94 19.78 -9.64
N ASP A 298 6.35 20.66 -10.54
CA ASP A 298 6.91 20.38 -11.85
C ASP A 298 8.43 20.19 -11.72
N PHE A 299 8.94 19.08 -12.25
CA PHE A 299 10.37 18.78 -12.35
C PHE A 299 10.84 18.66 -13.80
N GLU A 300 10.13 19.21 -14.73
CA GLU A 300 10.38 19.50 -16.15
C GLU A 300 9.39 18.88 -17.12
N ASN A 301 9.24 17.56 -17.23
CA ASN A 301 8.30 16.90 -18.16
C ASN A 301 7.24 16.12 -17.35
N GLN A 302 7.10 14.82 -17.63
CA GLN A 302 6.15 13.98 -16.90
C GLN A 302 6.72 13.53 -15.56
N ASP A 303 6.09 13.98 -14.48
CA ASP A 303 6.43 13.60 -13.11
C ASP A 303 5.24 12.89 -12.45
N ASN A 304 5.48 11.76 -11.79
CA ASN A 304 4.42 11.05 -11.09
C ASN A 304 4.85 10.75 -9.66
N GLY A 305 3.98 11.05 -8.68
CA GLY A 305 4.15 10.64 -7.29
C GLY A 305 3.46 9.29 -7.03
N PHE A 306 4.18 8.31 -6.48
CA PHE A 306 3.64 6.98 -6.23
C PHE A 306 3.56 6.62 -4.76
N GLY A 307 4.54 7.00 -3.94
CA GLY A 307 4.60 6.67 -2.53
C GLY A 307 4.84 7.87 -1.64
N VAL A 308 4.31 7.86 -0.41
CA VAL A 308 4.52 8.92 0.58
C VAL A 308 4.79 8.36 1.97
N GLU A 309 5.82 8.91 2.63
CA GLU A 309 6.11 8.63 4.02
C GLU A 309 6.41 9.91 4.82
N LEU A 310 6.16 9.83 6.12
CA LEU A 310 6.31 10.96 7.03
C LEU A 310 7.52 10.77 7.93
N GLN A 311 8.46 11.71 7.90
CA GLN A 311 9.56 11.73 8.86
C GLN A 311 9.07 12.09 10.27
N SER A 312 9.78 11.67 11.31
CA SER A 312 9.45 11.97 12.71
C SER A 312 9.38 13.47 13.04
N ASN A 313 9.95 14.33 12.21
CA ASN A 313 9.87 15.79 12.31
C ASN A 313 8.71 16.40 11.51
N GLY A 314 7.85 15.55 10.92
CA GLY A 314 6.68 15.94 10.14
C GLY A 314 6.97 16.34 8.70
N LYS A 315 8.21 16.24 8.22
CA LYS A 315 8.51 16.42 6.79
C LYS A 315 7.94 15.25 6.00
N ILE A 316 7.55 15.55 4.76
CA ILE A 316 6.92 14.61 3.84
C ILE A 316 7.96 14.17 2.82
N VAL A 317 8.15 12.88 2.65
CA VAL A 317 9.01 12.30 1.61
C VAL A 317 8.11 11.63 0.58
N VAL A 318 8.34 11.96 -0.68
CA VAL A 318 7.59 11.43 -1.83
C VAL A 318 8.57 10.72 -2.73
N VAL A 319 8.16 9.58 -3.25
CA VAL A 319 8.89 8.85 -4.30
C VAL A 319 8.01 8.66 -5.53
N GLY A 320 8.67 8.44 -6.66
CA GLY A 320 7.95 8.28 -7.93
C GLY A 320 8.89 8.24 -9.11
N VAL A 321 8.50 8.92 -10.17
CA VAL A 321 9.31 9.14 -11.37
C VAL A 321 9.40 10.61 -11.71
N CYS A 322 10.48 10.99 -12.39
CA CYS A 322 10.69 12.26 -13.03
C CYS A 322 11.28 12.01 -14.43
N ASP A 323 10.91 12.82 -15.40
CA ASP A 323 11.52 12.82 -16.72
C ASP A 323 12.35 14.09 -16.88
N VAL A 324 13.68 13.97 -16.77
CA VAL A 324 14.61 15.09 -16.93
C VAL A 324 14.94 15.29 -18.39
N ALA A 325 14.51 16.41 -18.96
CA ALA A 325 14.78 16.76 -20.35
C ALA A 325 16.28 16.71 -20.68
N ASN A 326 16.64 15.95 -21.69
CA ASN A 326 17.98 15.79 -22.28
C ASN A 326 18.86 14.63 -21.79
N GLU A 327 18.39 13.68 -20.99
CA GLU A 327 19.21 12.54 -20.54
C GLU A 327 18.91 11.23 -21.27
N GLY A 328 18.30 11.24 -22.45
CA GLY A 328 18.22 10.06 -23.36
C GLY A 328 16.90 9.30 -23.34
N GLY A 329 15.86 9.82 -22.70
CA GLY A 329 14.47 9.39 -22.89
C GLY A 329 14.07 8.13 -22.12
N GLY A 330 13.95 8.23 -20.81
CA GLY A 330 13.35 7.26 -19.90
C GLY A 330 12.95 7.97 -18.61
N ASP A 331 11.97 7.41 -17.89
CA ASP A 331 11.60 7.90 -16.56
C ASP A 331 12.72 7.58 -15.57
N ASP A 332 13.11 8.52 -14.75
CA ASP A 332 14.12 8.39 -13.71
C ASP A 332 13.47 8.26 -12.33
N GLY A 333 14.13 7.55 -11.42
CA GLY A 333 13.64 7.40 -10.06
C GLY A 333 13.69 8.72 -9.28
N LEU A 334 12.54 9.16 -8.75
CA LEU A 334 12.39 10.40 -8.00
C LEU A 334 12.34 10.17 -6.50
N VAL A 335 13.05 11.03 -5.75
CA VAL A 335 12.81 11.26 -4.32
C VAL A 335 12.70 12.76 -4.08
N ALA A 336 11.55 13.21 -3.59
CA ALA A 336 11.32 14.59 -3.20
C ALA A 336 11.01 14.71 -1.71
N ARG A 337 11.47 15.80 -1.07
CA ARG A 337 11.13 16.08 0.32
C ARG A 337 10.48 17.43 0.47
N PHE A 338 9.33 17.45 1.14
CA PHE A 338 8.61 18.68 1.46
C PHE A 338 8.69 18.99 2.96
N THR A 339 8.63 20.27 3.27
CA THR A 339 8.46 20.77 4.64
C THR A 339 7.04 20.43 5.14
N THR A 340 6.81 20.61 6.44
CA THR A 340 5.46 20.49 7.04
C THR A 340 4.43 21.47 6.47
N ALA A 341 4.85 22.50 5.74
CA ALA A 341 3.98 23.47 5.08
C ALA A 341 3.74 23.18 3.59
N GLY A 342 4.30 22.08 3.04
CA GLY A 342 4.14 21.72 1.64
C GLY A 342 5.10 22.45 0.68
N VAL A 343 6.18 23.00 1.18
CA VAL A 343 7.22 23.64 0.34
C VAL A 343 8.37 22.64 0.17
N LEU A 344 8.96 22.55 -1.03
CA LEU A 344 10.18 21.76 -1.24
C LEU A 344 11.24 22.12 -0.20
N ASP A 345 11.79 21.10 0.44
CA ASP A 345 12.78 21.27 1.50
C ASP A 345 14.19 21.35 0.92
N THR A 346 14.65 22.55 0.61
CA THR A 346 15.98 22.79 0.02
C THR A 346 17.16 22.36 0.89
N THR A 347 16.92 21.91 2.13
CA THR A 347 17.95 21.23 2.94
C THR A 347 18.15 19.76 2.56
N PHE A 348 17.31 19.23 1.68
CA PHE A 348 17.46 17.92 1.05
C PHE A 348 18.02 18.14 -0.36
N SER A 349 19.13 17.51 -0.67
CA SER A 349 19.82 17.60 -1.97
C SER A 349 20.15 19.02 -2.49
N GLY A 350 19.85 20.09 -1.73
CA GLY A 350 20.09 21.48 -2.13
C GLY A 350 18.88 22.17 -2.78
N ASP A 351 17.99 21.43 -3.41
CA ASP A 351 16.76 21.91 -4.07
C ASP A 351 15.48 21.20 -3.61
N GLY A 352 15.60 20.15 -2.80
CA GLY A 352 14.46 19.40 -2.25
C GLY A 352 14.13 18.12 -3.01
N LYS A 353 14.89 17.78 -4.05
CA LYS A 353 14.62 16.60 -4.90
C LYS A 353 15.90 15.87 -5.32
N ILE A 354 15.75 14.64 -5.73
CA ILE A 354 16.74 13.83 -6.44
C ILE A 354 15.98 13.12 -7.56
N CYS A 355 16.39 13.33 -8.80
CA CYS A 355 16.06 12.47 -9.93
C CYS A 355 17.31 11.66 -10.23
N GLN A 356 17.20 10.34 -10.25
CA GLN A 356 18.34 9.44 -10.33
C GLN A 356 18.21 8.51 -11.52
N ASP A 357 19.02 8.77 -12.56
CA ASP A 357 19.28 7.84 -13.65
C ASP A 357 20.28 6.76 -13.20
N HIS A 358 19.91 5.51 -13.31
CA HIS A 358 20.76 4.34 -13.08
C HIS A 358 21.31 3.74 -14.40
N GLY A 359 21.14 4.45 -15.53
CA GLY A 359 21.63 4.02 -16.84
C GLY A 359 20.73 3.02 -17.55
N GLY A 360 19.46 2.97 -17.18
CA GLY A 360 18.41 2.15 -17.77
C GLY A 360 17.55 2.89 -18.79
N SER A 361 16.43 2.29 -19.13
CA SER A 361 15.41 2.90 -19.99
C SER A 361 14.23 3.47 -19.21
N THR A 362 14.02 3.02 -17.99
CA THR A 362 12.95 3.50 -17.10
C THR A 362 13.23 3.01 -15.68
N GLU A 363 13.35 3.92 -14.73
CA GLU A 363 13.47 3.66 -13.31
C GLU A 363 12.25 4.21 -12.57
N THR A 364 11.64 3.38 -11.71
CA THR A 364 10.46 3.78 -10.96
C THR A 364 10.59 3.39 -9.49
N TYR A 365 10.38 4.36 -8.58
CA TYR A 365 10.24 4.10 -7.16
C TYR A 365 8.75 4.09 -6.80
N TRP A 366 8.24 2.90 -6.46
CA TRP A 366 6.82 2.70 -6.18
C TRP A 366 6.44 2.98 -4.74
N ASP A 367 7.36 2.67 -3.82
CA ASP A 367 7.11 2.78 -2.38
C ASP A 367 8.40 3.07 -1.63
N LEU A 368 8.27 3.49 -0.36
CA LEU A 368 9.41 3.80 0.51
C LEU A 368 9.11 3.47 1.96
N VAL A 369 10.16 3.28 2.74
CA VAL A 369 10.08 3.17 4.19
C VAL A 369 11.17 4.01 4.83
N ILE A 370 10.82 4.75 5.89
CA ILE A 370 11.76 5.55 6.68
C ILE A 370 12.18 4.76 7.92
N GLN A 371 13.48 4.54 8.08
CA GLN A 371 14.09 3.83 9.21
C GLN A 371 14.43 4.74 10.39
#